data_e51dd36a7b3f9d46fc6144b25345cb51
#
_entry.id   e51dd36a7b3f9d46fc6144b25345cb51
#
_cell.length_a   1.000
_cell.length_b   1.000
_cell.length_c   1.000
_cell.angle_alpha   90.00
_cell.angle_beta   90.00
_cell.angle_gamma   90.00
#
_symmetry.space_group_name_H-M   'P 1'
#
loop_
_entity.id
_entity.type
_entity.pdbx_description
1 polymer ?
#
loop_
_entity_poly.entity_id
_entity_poly.type
_entity_poly.pdbx_seq_one_letter_code
_entity_poly.pdbx_strand_id
1 'polypeptide(L)'
;MKSTVTAIFISLFAAVSCIKDDPDPEFELKVGDMIPEFTVIMSDGTTMTSDRLSEGPAIIMFFNTGCPDCQNTLPSVQKIYDEYKDQVSLALISREQLEEEIKDYWQEKGYTMPFSAQPDRKIYNLFATSRVPRVYICNDGKIVNIYTDDPIPAYDDMITDIMSIFYVEEFI
;
A
#
# COMPACT_ATOMS: atom_id res chain seq x y z
N MET A 1 -7.78 -54.14 -59.46
CA MET A 1 -8.20 -52.77 -59.14
C MET A 1 -7.98 -52.54 -57.66
N LYS A 2 -6.90 -51.85 -57.30
CA LYS A 2 -6.55 -51.52 -55.91
C LYS A 2 -6.88 -50.05 -55.66
N SER A 3 -7.85 -49.76 -54.83
CA SER A 3 -8.24 -48.40 -54.48
C SER A 3 -7.42 -47.98 -53.26
N THR A 4 -6.59 -46.93 -53.46
CA THR A 4 -5.76 -46.37 -52.40
C THR A 4 -6.54 -45.20 -51.78
N VAL A 5 -6.92 -45.38 -50.49
CA VAL A 5 -7.54 -44.30 -49.71
C VAL A 5 -6.45 -43.48 -49.05
N THR A 6 -6.26 -42.25 -49.50
CA THR A 6 -5.33 -41.28 -48.95
C THR A 6 -6.01 -40.59 -47.77
N ALA A 7 -5.55 -40.88 -46.56
CA ALA A 7 -6.01 -40.19 -45.35
C ALA A 7 -5.29 -38.84 -45.22
N ILE A 8 -6.04 -37.74 -45.33
CA ILE A 8 -5.53 -36.37 -45.07
C ILE A 8 -5.62 -36.15 -43.59
N PHE A 9 -4.45 -36.09 -42.90
CA PHE A 9 -4.33 -35.63 -41.53
C PHE A 9 -4.35 -34.10 -41.53
N ILE A 10 -5.48 -33.54 -41.13
CA ILE A 10 -5.58 -32.10 -40.82
C ILE A 10 -5.01 -31.90 -39.43
N SER A 11 -3.77 -31.42 -39.37
CA SER A 11 -3.13 -30.99 -38.11
C SER A 11 -3.74 -29.66 -37.67
N LEU A 12 -4.61 -29.69 -36.66
CA LEU A 12 -5.16 -28.51 -36.01
C LEU A 12 -4.10 -27.89 -35.12
N PHE A 13 -3.35 -26.92 -35.65
CA PHE A 13 -2.47 -26.07 -34.84
C PHE A 13 -3.36 -25.17 -33.99
N ALA A 14 -3.53 -25.53 -32.71
CA ALA A 14 -4.03 -24.63 -31.70
C ALA A 14 -2.95 -23.56 -31.50
N ALA A 15 -3.14 -22.37 -32.05
CA ALA A 15 -2.37 -21.20 -31.69
C ALA A 15 -2.75 -20.85 -30.27
N VAL A 16 -1.91 -21.26 -29.29
CA VAL A 16 -1.93 -20.69 -27.94
C VAL A 16 -1.40 -19.28 -28.09
N SER A 17 -2.33 -18.34 -28.26
CA SER A 17 -2.03 -16.92 -28.08
C SER A 17 -1.71 -16.72 -26.59
N CYS A 18 -0.44 -16.70 -26.26
CA CYS A 18 0.01 -16.04 -25.02
C CYS A 18 -0.36 -14.57 -25.20
N ILE A 19 -1.49 -14.17 -24.61
CA ILE A 19 -1.72 -12.76 -24.31
C ILE A 19 -0.61 -12.44 -23.29
N LYS A 20 0.48 -11.84 -23.75
CA LYS A 20 1.33 -11.03 -22.91
C LYS A 20 0.46 -9.84 -22.57
N ASP A 21 -0.07 -9.84 -21.34
CA ASP A 21 -0.45 -8.60 -20.72
C ASP A 21 0.83 -7.75 -20.71
N ASP A 22 0.89 -6.74 -21.58
CA ASP A 22 1.86 -5.67 -21.42
C ASP A 22 1.64 -5.14 -20.02
N PRO A 23 2.66 -5.09 -19.14
CA PRO A 23 2.48 -4.51 -17.84
C PRO A 23 1.95 -3.10 -18.07
N ASP A 24 0.75 -2.82 -17.55
CA ASP A 24 0.21 -1.47 -17.51
C ASP A 24 1.34 -0.53 -17.06
N PRO A 25 1.50 0.64 -17.70
CA PRO A 25 2.53 1.57 -17.30
C PRO A 25 2.43 1.79 -15.81
N GLU A 26 3.54 1.65 -15.12
CA GLU A 26 3.60 1.70 -13.66
C GLU A 26 3.02 3.03 -13.18
N PHE A 27 1.80 2.97 -12.63
CA PHE A 27 1.13 4.15 -12.06
C PHE A 27 1.59 4.33 -10.63
N GLU A 28 1.88 5.57 -10.26
CA GLU A 28 2.25 5.98 -8.92
C GLU A 28 1.92 7.44 -8.69
N LEU A 29 1.27 7.75 -7.57
CA LEU A 29 1.13 9.12 -7.07
C LEU A 29 2.50 9.71 -6.74
N LYS A 30 2.61 11.02 -6.87
CA LYS A 30 3.86 11.76 -6.66
C LYS A 30 3.75 12.76 -5.52
N VAL A 31 4.88 13.18 -5.01
CA VAL A 31 4.96 14.33 -4.09
C VAL A 31 4.28 15.53 -4.72
N GLY A 32 3.36 16.14 -3.99
CA GLY A 32 2.53 17.25 -4.44
C GLY A 32 1.13 16.85 -4.91
N ASP A 33 0.86 15.57 -5.19
CA ASP A 33 -0.48 15.10 -5.52
C ASP A 33 -1.37 15.08 -4.28
N MET A 34 -2.68 15.21 -4.49
CA MET A 34 -3.68 14.99 -3.45
C MET A 34 -3.96 13.49 -3.31
N ILE A 35 -4.19 13.02 -2.08
CA ILE A 35 -4.64 11.66 -1.85
C ILE A 35 -6.01 11.44 -2.52
N PRO A 36 -6.23 10.28 -3.15
CA PRO A 36 -7.53 9.97 -3.77
C PRO A 36 -8.60 9.74 -2.70
N GLU A 37 -9.86 9.87 -3.11
CA GLU A 37 -10.99 9.56 -2.25
C GLU A 37 -11.07 8.05 -1.98
N PHE A 38 -11.10 7.67 -0.70
CA PHE A 38 -11.31 6.29 -0.26
C PHE A 38 -11.88 6.24 1.16
N THR A 39 -12.44 5.07 1.49
CA THR A 39 -12.92 4.75 2.84
C THR A 39 -12.54 3.31 3.17
N VAL A 40 -11.99 3.10 4.35
CA VAL A 40 -11.66 1.76 4.88
C VAL A 40 -12.09 1.60 6.33
N ILE A 41 -12.37 0.36 6.73
CA ILE A 41 -12.63 0.02 8.13
C ILE A 41 -11.32 -0.49 8.74
N MET A 42 -10.98 0.06 9.89
CA MET A 42 -9.79 -0.31 10.65
C MET A 42 -10.10 -1.48 11.60
N SER A 43 -9.08 -2.19 12.04
CA SER A 43 -9.19 -3.38 12.92
C SER A 43 -9.74 -3.08 14.31
N ASP A 44 -9.73 -1.81 14.73
CA ASP A 44 -10.36 -1.34 15.96
C ASP A 44 -11.85 -0.95 15.77
N GLY A 45 -12.41 -1.15 14.57
CA GLY A 45 -13.79 -0.81 14.20
C GLY A 45 -14.00 0.64 13.79
N THR A 46 -12.97 1.48 13.82
CA THR A 46 -13.10 2.87 13.33
C THR A 46 -13.13 2.92 11.81
N THR A 47 -13.76 3.98 11.27
CA THR A 47 -13.75 4.27 9.84
C THR A 47 -12.70 5.32 9.55
N MET A 48 -11.78 5.01 8.63
CA MET A 48 -10.79 5.94 8.12
C MET A 48 -11.16 6.36 6.70
N THR A 49 -11.21 7.68 6.48
CA THR A 49 -11.52 8.29 5.18
C THR A 49 -10.38 9.18 4.73
N SER A 50 -10.29 9.43 3.42
CA SER A 50 -9.40 10.44 2.87
C SER A 50 -9.63 11.83 3.47
N ASP A 51 -10.89 12.21 3.75
CA ASP A 51 -11.22 13.48 4.39
C ASP A 51 -10.57 13.59 5.77
N ARG A 52 -10.68 12.55 6.60
CA ARG A 52 -10.06 12.52 7.92
C ARG A 52 -8.53 12.59 7.85
N LEU A 53 -7.93 11.96 6.85
CA LEU A 53 -6.48 12.03 6.60
C LEU A 53 -6.04 13.39 6.02
N SER A 54 -7.00 14.23 5.65
CA SER A 54 -6.77 15.59 5.14
C SER A 54 -7.00 16.68 6.20
N GLU A 55 -7.21 16.30 7.48
CA GLU A 55 -7.37 17.25 8.59
C GLU A 55 -6.03 17.66 9.25
N GLY A 56 -4.90 17.40 8.58
CA GLY A 56 -3.55 17.72 9.07
C GLY A 56 -2.53 16.65 8.71
N PRO A 57 -1.47 16.48 9.53
CA PRO A 57 -0.43 15.48 9.28
C PRO A 57 -0.96 14.06 9.32
N ALA A 58 -0.62 13.26 8.29
CA ALA A 58 -1.04 11.88 8.19
C ALA A 58 0.04 10.98 7.60
N ILE A 59 0.00 9.70 7.99
CA ILE A 59 0.77 8.62 7.37
C ILE A 59 -0.21 7.63 6.75
N ILE A 60 0.00 7.31 5.48
CA ILE A 60 -0.68 6.20 4.80
C ILE A 60 0.38 5.18 4.43
N MET A 61 0.28 3.97 4.96
CA MET A 61 1.21 2.90 4.63
C MET A 61 0.46 1.72 4.01
N PHE A 62 0.90 1.33 2.82
CA PHE A 62 0.52 0.05 2.22
C PHE A 62 1.54 -1.02 2.53
N PHE A 63 1.07 -2.18 2.98
CA PHE A 63 1.94 -3.26 3.44
C PHE A 63 1.38 -4.66 3.10
N ASN A 64 2.24 -5.66 3.30
CA ASN A 64 1.87 -7.07 3.39
C ASN A 64 2.80 -7.73 4.41
N THR A 65 2.27 -8.51 5.35
CA THR A 65 3.07 -9.12 6.43
C THR A 65 4.05 -10.18 5.94
N GLY A 66 3.85 -10.73 4.75
CA GLY A 66 4.80 -11.64 4.09
C GLY A 66 5.96 -10.93 3.38
N CYS A 67 5.94 -9.59 3.28
CA CYS A 67 6.99 -8.82 2.63
C CYS A 67 8.10 -8.45 3.64
N PRO A 68 9.38 -8.87 3.43
CA PRO A 68 10.48 -8.57 4.34
C PRO A 68 10.71 -7.08 4.58
N ASP A 69 10.58 -6.25 3.53
CA ASP A 69 10.78 -4.81 3.63
C ASP A 69 9.67 -4.13 4.42
N CYS A 70 8.42 -4.63 4.29
CA CYS A 70 7.32 -4.22 5.15
C CYS A 70 7.59 -4.58 6.62
N GLN A 71 8.10 -5.80 6.88
CA GLN A 71 8.46 -6.24 8.23
C GLN A 71 9.54 -5.35 8.86
N ASN A 72 10.47 -4.83 8.05
CA ASN A 72 11.52 -3.91 8.48
C ASN A 72 10.98 -2.49 8.73
N THR A 73 9.94 -2.05 8.02
CA THR A 73 9.33 -0.72 8.14
C THR A 73 8.34 -0.62 9.32
N LEU A 74 7.54 -1.65 9.54
CA LEU A 74 6.45 -1.66 10.54
C LEU A 74 6.89 -1.27 11.97
N PRO A 75 8.06 -1.68 12.50
CA PRO A 75 8.52 -1.24 13.82
C PRO A 75 8.69 0.28 13.93
N SER A 76 9.19 0.93 12.86
CA SER A 76 9.34 2.39 12.83
C SER A 76 7.98 3.10 12.85
N VAL A 77 7.00 2.57 12.11
CA VAL A 77 5.64 3.11 12.08
C VAL A 77 4.93 2.89 13.42
N GLN A 78 5.12 1.73 14.07
CA GLN A 78 4.59 1.49 15.42
C GLN A 78 5.14 2.52 16.40
N LYS A 79 6.44 2.80 16.35
CA LYS A 79 7.05 3.80 17.22
C LYS A 79 6.46 5.20 17.00
N ILE A 80 6.26 5.61 15.74
CA ILE A 80 5.60 6.88 15.43
C ILE A 80 4.16 6.89 15.96
N TYR A 81 3.43 5.80 15.79
CA TYR A 81 2.07 5.68 16.34
C TYR A 81 2.05 5.84 17.86
N ASP A 82 2.95 5.18 18.58
CA ASP A 82 3.01 5.26 20.05
C ASP A 82 3.29 6.68 20.56
N GLU A 83 4.12 7.43 19.83
CA GLU A 83 4.55 8.78 20.22
C GLU A 83 3.61 9.90 19.73
N TYR A 84 2.95 9.72 18.57
CA TYR A 84 2.27 10.81 17.85
C TYR A 84 0.82 10.53 17.45
N LYS A 85 0.19 9.45 17.88
CA LYS A 85 -1.18 9.06 17.47
C LYS A 85 -2.26 10.12 17.74
N ASP A 86 -2.01 11.04 18.66
CA ASP A 86 -2.93 12.13 18.98
C ASP A 86 -2.71 13.37 18.11
N GLN A 87 -1.66 13.39 17.28
CA GLN A 87 -1.25 14.50 16.44
C GLN A 87 -1.13 14.13 14.95
N VAL A 88 -0.92 12.84 14.66
CA VAL A 88 -0.72 12.30 13.31
C VAL A 88 -1.76 11.23 13.04
N SER A 89 -2.57 11.40 12.01
CA SER A 89 -3.49 10.38 11.55
C SER A 89 -2.74 9.23 10.87
N LEU A 90 -3.09 7.97 11.19
CA LEU A 90 -2.42 6.80 10.63
C LEU A 90 -3.40 5.87 9.94
N ALA A 91 -3.17 5.57 8.66
CA ALA A 91 -3.87 4.55 7.88
C ALA A 91 -2.91 3.46 7.42
N LEU A 92 -2.88 2.33 8.11
CA LEU A 92 -2.17 1.11 7.70
C LEU A 92 -3.11 0.23 6.90
N ILE A 93 -2.84 0.05 5.62
CA ILE A 93 -3.74 -0.63 4.67
C ILE A 93 -3.00 -1.81 4.05
N SER A 94 -3.50 -3.02 4.24
CA SER A 94 -2.86 -4.18 3.62
C SER A 94 -3.11 -4.22 2.11
N ARG A 95 -2.24 -4.92 1.40
CA ARG A 95 -2.40 -5.26 -0.01
C ARG A 95 -2.53 -6.77 -0.16
N GLU A 96 -3.72 -7.23 -0.62
CA GLU A 96 -3.99 -8.65 -0.91
C GLU A 96 -3.73 -9.55 0.30
N GLN A 97 -4.31 -9.20 1.46
CA GLN A 97 -4.13 -9.97 2.69
C GLN A 97 -5.41 -10.02 3.53
N LEU A 98 -5.70 -11.17 4.12
CA LEU A 98 -6.84 -11.37 4.97
C LEU A 98 -6.59 -10.86 6.39
N GLU A 99 -7.65 -10.50 7.07
CA GLU A 99 -7.58 -9.92 8.42
C GLU A 99 -6.95 -10.88 9.44
N GLU A 100 -7.26 -12.18 9.35
CA GLU A 100 -6.74 -13.20 10.28
C GLU A 100 -5.22 -13.30 10.20
N GLU A 101 -4.65 -13.30 8.97
CA GLU A 101 -3.20 -13.37 8.76
C GLU A 101 -2.48 -12.16 9.37
N ILE A 102 -3.10 -10.96 9.28
CA ILE A 102 -2.53 -9.75 9.85
C ILE A 102 -2.64 -9.79 11.37
N LYS A 103 -3.78 -10.22 11.93
CA LYS A 103 -3.98 -10.33 13.37
C LYS A 103 -2.95 -11.23 14.04
N ASP A 104 -2.67 -12.39 13.44
CA ASP A 104 -1.66 -13.33 13.96
C ASP A 104 -0.27 -12.66 14.00
N TYR A 105 0.10 -11.97 12.93
CA TYR A 105 1.37 -11.25 12.85
C TYR A 105 1.43 -10.08 13.87
N TRP A 106 0.36 -9.30 14.01
CA TRP A 106 0.27 -8.21 15.00
C TRP A 106 0.43 -8.71 16.42
N GLN A 107 -0.24 -9.82 16.74
CA GLN A 107 -0.12 -10.46 18.05
C GLN A 107 1.31 -10.97 18.29
N GLU A 108 1.94 -11.61 17.32
CA GLU A 108 3.31 -12.10 17.44
C GLU A 108 4.30 -10.95 17.69
N LYS A 109 4.13 -9.82 16.98
CA LYS A 109 5.03 -8.66 17.08
C LYS A 109 4.67 -7.70 18.21
N GLY A 110 3.49 -7.84 18.84
CA GLY A 110 3.00 -6.95 19.87
C GLY A 110 2.61 -5.57 19.36
N TYR A 111 2.18 -5.45 18.08
CA TYR A 111 1.74 -4.18 17.52
C TYR A 111 0.36 -3.79 18.04
N THR A 112 0.17 -2.47 18.28
CA THR A 112 -1.07 -1.87 18.81
C THR A 112 -1.72 -0.89 17.83
N MET A 113 -0.99 -0.45 16.81
CA MET A 113 -1.53 0.42 15.76
C MET A 113 -2.63 -0.30 14.97
N PRO A 114 -3.78 0.37 14.70
CA PRO A 114 -4.86 -0.24 13.92
C PRO A 114 -4.44 -0.42 12.46
N PHE A 115 -5.00 -1.43 11.82
CA PHE A 115 -4.79 -1.71 10.39
C PHE A 115 -6.12 -1.93 9.67
N SER A 116 -6.14 -1.80 8.35
CA SER A 116 -7.24 -2.18 7.50
C SER A 116 -6.84 -3.36 6.61
N ALA A 117 -7.55 -4.48 6.75
CA ALA A 117 -7.35 -5.65 5.91
C ALA A 117 -8.05 -5.47 4.56
N GLN A 118 -7.30 -5.59 3.48
CA GLN A 118 -7.82 -5.52 2.12
C GLN A 118 -7.50 -6.83 1.39
N PRO A 119 -8.52 -7.65 1.05
CA PRO A 119 -8.30 -8.93 0.37
C PRO A 119 -7.92 -8.75 -1.11
N ASP A 120 -7.98 -7.53 -1.62
CA ASP A 120 -7.67 -7.17 -3.00
C ASP A 120 -6.77 -5.91 -3.07
N ARG A 121 -6.61 -5.38 -4.28
CA ARG A 121 -5.76 -4.22 -4.56
C ARG A 121 -6.54 -2.94 -4.83
N LYS A 122 -7.86 -2.90 -4.62
CA LYS A 122 -8.67 -1.76 -5.04
C LYS A 122 -8.22 -0.44 -4.44
N ILE A 123 -8.01 -0.41 -3.12
CA ILE A 123 -7.54 0.82 -2.45
C ILE A 123 -6.09 1.11 -2.85
N TYR A 124 -5.23 0.08 -2.84
CA TYR A 124 -3.83 0.23 -3.23
C TYR A 124 -3.67 0.80 -4.65
N ASN A 125 -4.46 0.33 -5.62
CA ASN A 125 -4.38 0.76 -7.02
C ASN A 125 -4.81 2.22 -7.24
N LEU A 126 -5.40 2.88 -6.25
CA LEU A 126 -5.63 4.33 -6.30
C LEU A 126 -4.32 5.12 -6.08
N PHE A 127 -3.31 4.53 -5.47
CA PHE A 127 -2.04 5.15 -5.09
C PHE A 127 -0.87 4.68 -5.96
N ALA A 128 -0.80 3.37 -6.25
CA ALA A 128 0.28 2.76 -7.02
C ALA A 128 -0.14 1.39 -7.57
N THR A 129 0.61 0.88 -8.54
CA THR A 129 0.35 -0.45 -9.14
C THR A 129 1.39 -1.50 -8.76
N SER A 130 2.56 -1.12 -8.25
CA SER A 130 3.65 -2.05 -7.93
C SER A 130 4.30 -1.76 -6.58
N ARG A 131 4.87 -2.81 -5.97
CA ARG A 131 5.70 -2.81 -4.75
C ARG A 131 4.94 -2.46 -3.47
N VAL A 132 5.40 -2.99 -2.37
CA VAL A 132 5.19 -2.57 -0.98
C VAL A 132 6.51 -2.83 -0.24
N PRO A 133 6.84 -2.10 0.85
CA PRO A 133 6.03 -1.04 1.45
C PRO A 133 5.92 0.20 0.57
N ARG A 134 4.85 0.95 0.76
CA ARG A 134 4.74 2.34 0.34
C ARG A 134 4.24 3.15 1.50
N VAL A 135 4.98 4.18 1.87
CA VAL A 135 4.61 5.10 2.95
C VAL A 135 4.49 6.49 2.37
N TYR A 136 3.31 7.06 2.50
CA TYR A 136 3.01 8.43 2.11
C TYR A 136 2.94 9.28 3.37
N ILE A 137 3.77 10.31 3.46
CA ILE A 137 3.63 11.37 4.45
C ILE A 137 2.78 12.45 3.81
N CYS A 138 1.71 12.85 4.47
CA CYS A 138 0.73 13.80 3.95
C CYS A 138 0.52 14.94 4.93
N ASN A 139 0.15 16.11 4.40
CA ASN A 139 -0.40 17.23 5.17
C ASN A 139 -1.59 17.83 4.42
N ASP A 140 -2.71 18.02 5.10
CA ASP A 140 -3.96 18.54 4.52
C ASP A 140 -4.36 17.81 3.23
N GLY A 141 -4.20 16.47 3.20
CA GLY A 141 -4.50 15.62 2.05
C GLY A 141 -3.47 15.68 0.91
N LYS A 142 -2.43 16.51 1.01
CA LYS A 142 -1.37 16.60 0.02
C LYS A 142 -0.18 15.73 0.40
N ILE A 143 0.34 14.94 -0.53
CA ILE A 143 1.52 14.12 -0.33
C ILE A 143 2.76 15.03 -0.26
N VAL A 144 3.47 14.99 0.87
CA VAL A 144 4.72 15.75 1.10
C VAL A 144 5.95 14.91 0.91
N ASN A 145 5.89 13.58 1.18
CA ASN A 145 6.96 12.65 0.86
C ASN A 145 6.42 11.24 0.61
N ILE A 146 7.21 10.41 -0.09
CA ILE A 146 6.89 9.01 -0.42
C ILE A 146 8.13 8.18 -0.15
N TYR A 147 7.96 7.11 0.64
CA TYR A 147 8.99 6.10 0.86
C TYR A 147 8.57 4.75 0.27
N THR A 148 9.55 4.03 -0.23
CA THR A 148 9.37 2.70 -0.83
C THR A 148 10.32 1.68 -0.19
N ASP A 149 10.59 0.60 -0.90
CA ASP A 149 11.53 -0.46 -0.53
C ASP A 149 13.01 -0.09 -0.75
N ASP A 150 13.31 1.04 -1.38
CA ASP A 150 14.69 1.47 -1.68
C ASP A 150 14.84 3.01 -1.63
N PRO A 151 15.43 3.54 -0.57
CA PRO A 151 15.77 2.86 0.69
C PRO A 151 14.54 2.54 1.56
N ILE A 152 14.65 1.50 2.39
CA ILE A 152 13.62 1.20 3.41
C ILE A 152 13.57 2.35 4.40
N PRO A 153 12.40 2.96 4.66
CA PRO A 153 12.29 4.12 5.52
C PRO A 153 12.57 3.76 6.99
N ALA A 154 13.49 4.49 7.61
CA ALA A 154 13.72 4.43 9.03
C ALA A 154 12.79 5.39 9.80
N TYR A 155 12.72 5.21 11.12
CA TYR A 155 11.96 6.12 11.99
C TYR A 155 12.42 7.57 11.82
N ASP A 156 13.75 7.83 11.82
CA ASP A 156 14.30 9.18 11.76
C ASP A 156 13.98 9.90 10.44
N ASP A 157 13.88 9.15 9.33
CA ASP A 157 13.49 9.72 8.05
C ASP A 157 12.04 10.24 8.09
N MET A 158 11.11 9.36 8.49
CA MET A 158 9.69 9.67 8.53
C MET A 158 9.35 10.76 9.56
N ILE A 159 9.96 10.69 10.74
CA ILE A 159 9.68 11.67 11.79
C ILE A 159 10.23 13.06 11.45
N THR A 160 11.34 13.15 10.69
CA THR A 160 11.88 14.42 10.22
C THR A 160 10.88 15.13 9.31
N ASP A 161 10.24 14.42 8.39
CA ASP A 161 9.21 14.99 7.53
C ASP A 161 7.99 15.46 8.33
N ILE A 162 7.52 14.63 9.27
CA ILE A 162 6.38 14.96 10.14
C ILE A 162 6.69 16.20 10.97
N MET A 163 7.87 16.30 11.57
CA MET A 163 8.27 17.45 12.36
C MET A 163 8.37 18.70 11.49
N SER A 164 8.78 18.58 10.24
CA SER A 164 8.83 19.72 9.32
C SER A 164 7.45 20.33 9.08
N ILE A 165 6.38 19.50 9.07
CA ILE A 165 5.00 19.96 8.93
C ILE A 165 4.61 20.79 10.16
N PHE A 166 4.85 20.29 11.37
CA PHE A 166 4.52 21.02 12.60
C PHE A 166 5.23 22.35 12.73
N TYR A 167 6.51 22.44 12.32
CA TYR A 167 7.27 23.70 12.38
C TYR A 167 6.76 24.75 11.40
N VAL A 168 6.22 24.37 10.26
CA VAL A 168 5.68 25.33 9.27
C VAL A 168 4.39 25.97 9.80
N GLU A 169 3.56 25.22 10.54
CA GLU A 169 2.31 25.74 11.11
C GLU A 169 2.51 26.75 12.24
N GLU A 170 3.63 26.70 12.98
CA GLU A 170 3.93 27.66 14.06
C GLU A 170 4.30 29.07 13.54
N PHE A 171 4.60 29.25 12.27
CA PHE A 171 5.07 30.50 11.68
C PHE A 171 4.08 31.17 10.72
N ILE A 172 2.86 30.68 10.59
CA ILE A 172 1.79 31.24 9.76
C ILE A 172 0.65 31.76 10.65
#